data_02795eb2404e684be0310ea81c19e772
#
_entry.id   02795eb2404e684be0310ea81c19e772
#
_cell.length_a   1.000
_cell.length_b   1.000
_cell.length_c   1.000
_cell.angle_alpha   90.00
_cell.angle_beta   90.00
_cell.angle_gamma   90.00
#
_symmetry.space_group_name_H-M   'P 1'
#
loop_
_entity.id
_entity.type
_entity.pdbx_description
1 polymer ?
#
loop_
_entity_poly.entity_id
_entity_poly.type
_entity_poly.pdbx_seq_one_letter_code
_entity_poly.pdbx_strand_id
1 'polypeptide(L)'
;MSDLLSKRKSFVFLSLLCFSLADVRDGLGPFLGVYLQGEGWRPDEIGFIMTAGGLAGLVCTTPLGALADYTRYKRSLLAFSILLIVIACGIIFFWSGALAATGSKVLSCAAAAAIMPSLTGITLGMTGQKDFPARLGRNEAWSHAGNAATALLGGIIGLSFGIPGVFVVMALMGAMALFCLWRINPANIDYAVARGLVAEESGYTQSKSESFRYLFTDKSLLVVGMTLFFFHLGNAALLPLLGQSAVARFDVNAASYTAGTVVLAQVTMILTALWGAHVAQRKGYGPLFYMALLALPLRGCIAGLWNTPWNIIPVQLLDGVGAGLLGVATPGMVARLLEGGGHINMGLGMVLTIQG
;
A
#
# COMPACT_ATOMS: atom_id res chain seq x y z
N MET A 1 25.28 21.26 11.00
CA MET A 1 25.43 20.92 9.58
C MET A 1 25.39 19.40 9.36
N SER A 2 26.03 18.58 10.19
CA SER A 2 26.02 17.10 10.12
C SER A 2 24.62 16.50 10.28
N ASP A 3 23.81 17.00 11.22
CA ASP A 3 22.44 16.50 11.47
C ASP A 3 21.47 16.76 10.32
N LEU A 4 21.53 17.93 9.70
CA LEU A 4 20.72 18.26 8.51
C LEU A 4 21.06 17.35 7.32
N LEU A 5 22.35 17.05 7.13
CA LEU A 5 22.80 16.13 6.09
C LEU A 5 22.37 14.70 6.38
N SER A 6 22.42 14.26 7.65
CA SER A 6 21.92 12.95 8.10
C SER A 6 20.42 12.81 7.84
N LYS A 7 19.63 13.82 8.22
CA LYS A 7 18.18 13.83 8.02
C LYS A 7 17.82 13.81 6.55
N ARG A 8 18.50 14.61 5.71
CA ARG A 8 18.30 14.63 4.24
C ARG A 8 18.58 13.26 3.62
N LYS A 9 19.69 12.60 4.00
CA LYS A 9 20.02 11.25 3.53
C LYS A 9 18.94 10.24 3.93
N SER A 10 18.48 10.27 5.18
CA SER A 10 17.40 9.38 5.65
C SER A 10 16.10 9.56 4.85
N PHE A 11 15.76 10.79 4.43
CA PHE A 11 14.59 11.03 3.57
C PHE A 11 14.75 10.48 2.15
N VAL A 12 15.96 10.50 1.58
CA VAL A 12 16.23 9.87 0.28
C VAL A 12 16.04 8.35 0.40
N PHE A 13 16.64 7.74 1.42
CA PHE A 13 16.47 6.29 1.65
C PHE A 13 15.04 5.90 1.98
N LEU A 14 14.26 6.76 2.64
CA LEU A 14 12.83 6.53 2.85
C LEU A 14 12.04 6.55 1.52
N SER A 15 12.39 7.40 0.57
CA SER A 15 11.78 7.41 -0.78
C SER A 15 12.12 6.13 -1.54
N LEU A 16 13.40 5.73 -1.56
CA LEU A 16 13.83 4.48 -2.20
C LEU A 16 13.24 3.24 -1.53
N LEU A 17 13.05 3.29 -0.21
CA LEU A 17 12.35 2.25 0.53
C LEU A 17 10.89 2.12 0.05
N CYS A 18 10.16 3.23 -0.08
CA CYS A 18 8.78 3.21 -0.59
C CYS A 18 8.72 2.65 -2.02
N PHE A 19 9.68 3.01 -2.87
CA PHE A 19 9.80 2.48 -4.23
C PHE A 19 9.97 0.95 -4.23
N SER A 20 10.89 0.43 -3.43
CA SER A 20 11.17 -1.02 -3.38
C SER A 20 10.09 -1.80 -2.66
N LEU A 21 9.46 -1.23 -1.62
CA LEU A 21 8.38 -1.87 -0.88
C LEU A 21 7.11 -2.05 -1.70
N ALA A 22 6.92 -1.28 -2.77
CA ALA A 22 5.75 -1.37 -3.63
C ALA A 22 5.57 -2.78 -4.21
N ASP A 23 6.66 -3.37 -4.69
CA ASP A 23 6.67 -4.74 -5.21
C ASP A 23 6.63 -5.80 -4.09
N VAL A 24 7.46 -5.60 -3.07
CA VAL A 24 7.60 -6.55 -1.96
C VAL A 24 6.29 -6.74 -1.20
N ARG A 25 5.54 -5.66 -0.96
CA ARG A 25 4.29 -5.69 -0.20
C ARG A 25 3.24 -6.62 -0.81
N ASP A 26 3.15 -6.61 -2.12
CA ASP A 26 2.17 -7.43 -2.83
C ASP A 26 2.68 -8.86 -3.09
N GLY A 27 3.94 -9.16 -2.71
CA GLY A 27 4.64 -10.40 -3.03
C GLY A 27 4.82 -10.48 -4.54
N LEU A 28 4.48 -11.62 -5.13
CA LEU A 28 4.50 -11.74 -6.60
C LEU A 28 3.30 -11.05 -7.28
N GLY A 29 2.38 -10.47 -6.50
CA GLY A 29 1.19 -9.80 -7.01
C GLY A 29 0.43 -10.65 -8.05
N PRO A 30 0.11 -10.05 -9.22
CA PRO A 30 -0.59 -10.77 -10.29
C PRO A 30 0.19 -11.96 -10.87
N PHE A 31 1.52 -11.93 -10.79
CA PHE A 31 2.37 -12.99 -11.35
C PHE A 31 2.25 -14.32 -10.61
N LEU A 32 1.85 -14.32 -9.33
CA LEU A 32 1.66 -15.55 -8.57
C LEU A 32 0.56 -16.43 -9.17
N GLY A 33 -0.57 -15.84 -9.57
CA GLY A 33 -1.65 -16.58 -10.23
C GLY A 33 -1.19 -17.19 -11.55
N VAL A 34 -0.44 -16.43 -12.35
CA VAL A 34 0.12 -16.91 -13.63
C VAL A 34 1.15 -18.03 -13.40
N TYR A 35 1.98 -17.90 -12.36
CA TYR A 35 2.95 -18.94 -11.98
C TYR A 35 2.25 -20.25 -11.63
N LEU A 36 1.28 -20.20 -10.70
CA LEU A 36 0.54 -21.39 -10.28
C LEU A 36 -0.24 -22.04 -11.43
N GLN A 37 -0.82 -21.23 -12.32
CA GLN A 37 -1.49 -21.73 -13.51
C GLN A 37 -0.50 -22.44 -14.46
N GLY A 38 0.71 -21.89 -14.62
CA GLY A 38 1.81 -22.52 -15.37
C GLY A 38 2.28 -23.86 -14.78
N GLU A 39 2.20 -24.01 -13.44
CA GLU A 39 2.46 -25.26 -12.72
C GLU A 39 1.28 -26.26 -12.77
N GLY A 40 0.22 -25.94 -13.51
CA GLY A 40 -0.94 -26.83 -13.71
C GLY A 40 -2.04 -26.73 -12.65
N TRP A 41 -2.02 -25.69 -11.81
CA TRP A 41 -3.07 -25.46 -10.81
C TRP A 41 -4.37 -24.99 -11.45
N ARG A 42 -5.49 -25.45 -10.89
CA ARG A 42 -6.81 -25.05 -11.35
C ARG A 42 -7.17 -23.65 -10.82
N PRO A 43 -8.02 -22.89 -11.54
CA PRO A 43 -8.44 -21.56 -11.12
C PRO A 43 -9.11 -21.51 -9.74
N ASP A 44 -9.87 -22.55 -9.36
CA ASP A 44 -10.51 -22.68 -8.05
C ASP A 44 -9.50 -22.87 -6.92
N GLU A 45 -8.45 -23.63 -7.12
CA GLU A 45 -7.35 -23.85 -6.19
C GLU A 45 -6.53 -22.55 -5.99
N ILE A 46 -6.22 -21.86 -7.10
CA ILE A 46 -5.55 -20.54 -7.06
C ILE A 46 -6.42 -19.53 -6.30
N GLY A 47 -7.73 -19.51 -6.57
CA GLY A 47 -8.68 -18.63 -5.85
C GLY A 47 -8.71 -18.90 -4.35
N PHE A 48 -8.68 -20.19 -3.94
CA PHE A 48 -8.60 -20.56 -2.53
C PHE A 48 -7.32 -20.05 -1.86
N ILE A 49 -6.16 -20.23 -2.49
CA ILE A 49 -4.86 -19.76 -1.98
C ILE A 49 -4.87 -18.22 -1.81
N MET A 50 -5.37 -17.49 -2.81
CA MET A 50 -5.46 -16.03 -2.76
C MET A 50 -6.39 -15.56 -1.64
N THR A 51 -7.54 -16.22 -1.48
CA THR A 51 -8.51 -15.92 -0.41
C THR A 51 -7.93 -16.20 0.97
N ALA A 52 -7.28 -17.35 1.16
CA ALA A 52 -6.64 -17.71 2.43
C ALA A 52 -5.56 -16.68 2.83
N GLY A 53 -4.74 -16.25 1.87
CA GLY A 53 -3.75 -15.19 2.09
C GLY A 53 -4.40 -13.84 2.42
N GLY A 54 -5.43 -13.44 1.67
CA GLY A 54 -6.17 -12.20 1.92
C GLY A 54 -6.78 -12.15 3.33
N LEU A 55 -7.45 -13.22 3.75
CA LEU A 55 -8.00 -13.34 5.11
C LEU A 55 -6.92 -13.28 6.20
N ALA A 56 -5.78 -13.96 5.98
CA ALA A 56 -4.66 -13.87 6.92
C ALA A 56 -4.12 -12.46 7.06
N GLY A 57 -3.91 -11.75 5.94
CA GLY A 57 -3.51 -10.35 5.94
C GLY A 57 -4.50 -9.46 6.69
N LEU A 58 -5.78 -9.61 6.40
CA LEU A 58 -6.87 -8.86 7.03
C LEU A 58 -6.89 -9.05 8.56
N VAL A 59 -6.84 -10.28 9.03
CA VAL A 59 -6.83 -10.61 10.47
C VAL A 59 -5.57 -10.07 11.16
N CYS A 60 -4.43 -10.10 10.50
CA CYS A 60 -3.16 -9.65 11.05
C CYS A 60 -2.98 -8.11 11.06
N THR A 61 -3.72 -7.36 10.25
CA THR A 61 -3.46 -5.93 10.04
C THR A 61 -3.65 -5.10 11.31
N THR A 62 -4.76 -5.26 12.03
CA THR A 62 -4.98 -4.55 13.31
C THR A 62 -3.99 -4.96 14.42
N PRO A 63 -3.75 -6.27 14.69
CA PRO A 63 -2.75 -6.69 15.68
C PRO A 63 -1.33 -6.20 15.37
N LEU A 64 -0.91 -6.23 14.11
CA LEU A 64 0.42 -5.76 13.73
C LEU A 64 0.53 -4.23 13.76
N GLY A 65 -0.57 -3.50 13.53
CA GLY A 65 -0.67 -2.08 13.81
C GLY A 65 -0.46 -1.77 15.30
N ALA A 66 -1.11 -2.55 16.18
CA ALA A 66 -0.89 -2.44 17.62
C ALA A 66 0.57 -2.74 18.00
N LEU A 67 1.15 -3.79 17.45
CA LEU A 67 2.57 -4.12 17.66
C LEU A 67 3.48 -2.98 17.20
N ALA A 68 3.16 -2.33 16.08
CA ALA A 68 3.90 -1.18 15.59
C ALA A 68 3.81 0.02 16.54
N ASP A 69 2.71 0.22 17.28
CA ASP A 69 2.60 1.25 18.30
C ASP A 69 3.41 0.91 19.56
N TYR A 70 3.33 -0.32 20.04
CA TYR A 70 4.03 -0.75 21.26
C TYR A 70 5.54 -0.81 21.10
N THR A 71 6.03 -1.22 19.93
CA THR A 71 7.47 -1.40 19.73
C THR A 71 8.20 -0.09 19.40
N ARG A 72 9.35 0.12 20.05
CA ARG A 72 10.34 1.13 19.61
C ARG A 72 11.22 0.60 18.45
N TYR A 73 11.12 -0.69 18.11
CA TYR A 73 11.89 -1.33 17.04
C TYR A 73 11.11 -1.40 15.72
N LYS A 74 10.39 -0.32 15.33
CA LYS A 74 9.57 -0.26 14.10
C LYS A 74 10.37 -0.64 12.84
N ARG A 75 11.66 -0.24 12.78
CA ARG A 75 12.56 -0.61 11.67
C ARG A 75 12.81 -2.12 11.63
N SER A 76 13.03 -2.76 12.78
CA SER A 76 13.23 -4.22 12.86
C SER A 76 11.95 -4.97 12.52
N LEU A 77 10.78 -4.47 12.94
CA LEU A 77 9.48 -5.04 12.56
C LEU A 77 9.29 -5.00 11.03
N LEU A 78 9.58 -3.86 10.42
CA LEU A 78 9.50 -3.71 8.95
C LEU A 78 10.53 -4.60 8.23
N ALA A 79 11.79 -4.67 8.73
CA ALA A 79 12.81 -5.54 8.16
C ALA A 79 12.42 -7.03 8.23
N PHE A 80 11.87 -7.45 9.37
CA PHE A 80 11.39 -8.82 9.56
C PHE A 80 10.23 -9.15 8.60
N SER A 81 9.30 -8.23 8.41
CA SER A 81 8.21 -8.38 7.44
C SER A 81 8.73 -8.54 6.01
N ILE A 82 9.67 -7.68 5.58
CA ILE A 82 10.30 -7.79 4.26
C ILE A 82 10.96 -9.17 4.09
N LEU A 83 11.74 -9.58 5.08
CA LEU A 83 12.45 -10.86 5.05
C LEU A 83 11.47 -12.04 4.97
N LEU A 84 10.40 -12.03 5.77
CA LEU A 84 9.38 -13.09 5.72
C LEU A 84 8.70 -13.18 4.37
N ILE A 85 8.39 -12.04 3.72
CA ILE A 85 7.79 -12.04 2.38
C ILE A 85 8.76 -12.62 1.35
N VAL A 86 10.04 -12.22 1.38
CA VAL A 86 11.05 -12.76 0.47
C VAL A 86 11.23 -14.27 0.68
N ILE A 87 11.29 -14.73 1.93
CA ILE A 87 11.35 -16.16 2.26
C ILE A 87 10.10 -16.90 1.77
N ALA A 88 8.92 -16.34 2.01
CA ALA A 88 7.66 -16.93 1.57
C ALA A 88 7.63 -17.12 0.04
N CYS A 89 8.08 -16.12 -0.71
CA CYS A 89 8.20 -16.24 -2.16
C CYS A 89 9.27 -17.25 -2.58
N GLY A 90 10.37 -17.36 -1.84
CA GLY A 90 11.37 -18.41 -2.03
C GLY A 90 10.79 -19.82 -1.79
N ILE A 91 9.97 -20.00 -0.76
CA ILE A 91 9.32 -21.28 -0.46
C ILE A 91 8.48 -21.75 -1.66
N ILE A 92 7.62 -20.87 -2.20
CA ILE A 92 6.76 -21.27 -3.33
C ILE A 92 7.54 -21.52 -4.61
N PHE A 93 8.70 -20.88 -4.78
CA PHE A 93 9.58 -21.11 -5.91
C PHE A 93 10.23 -22.50 -5.90
N PHE A 94 10.67 -22.97 -4.72
CA PHE A 94 11.34 -24.25 -4.59
C PHE A 94 10.40 -25.43 -4.31
N TRP A 95 9.21 -25.18 -3.78
CA TRP A 95 8.20 -26.19 -3.44
C TRP A 95 6.82 -25.78 -3.96
N SER A 96 6.38 -26.41 -5.03
CA SER A 96 5.10 -26.11 -5.71
C SER A 96 3.89 -26.85 -5.14
N GLY A 97 4.02 -27.55 -3.99
CA GLY A 97 2.91 -28.31 -3.38
C GLY A 97 1.86 -27.39 -2.73
N ALA A 98 0.62 -27.92 -2.56
CA ALA A 98 -0.51 -27.15 -2.04
C ALA A 98 -0.26 -26.51 -0.67
N LEU A 99 0.36 -27.26 0.23
CA LEU A 99 0.70 -26.77 1.57
C LEU A 99 1.74 -25.62 1.50
N ALA A 100 2.75 -25.77 0.64
CA ALA A 100 3.79 -24.77 0.47
C ALA A 100 3.20 -23.49 -0.17
N ALA A 101 2.39 -23.62 -1.21
CA ALA A 101 1.75 -22.50 -1.89
C ALA A 101 0.80 -21.73 -0.95
N THR A 102 -0.09 -22.44 -0.25
CA THR A 102 -1.03 -21.83 0.71
C THR A 102 -0.28 -21.22 1.89
N GLY A 103 0.64 -21.96 2.51
CA GLY A 103 1.43 -21.48 3.64
C GLY A 103 2.29 -20.28 3.30
N SER A 104 2.92 -20.27 2.14
CA SER A 104 3.69 -19.13 1.61
C SER A 104 2.81 -17.90 1.41
N LYS A 105 1.64 -18.05 0.79
CA LYS A 105 0.71 -16.93 0.56
C LYS A 105 0.18 -16.38 1.88
N VAL A 106 -0.23 -17.23 2.80
CA VAL A 106 -0.67 -16.84 4.16
C VAL A 106 0.44 -16.09 4.89
N LEU A 107 1.67 -16.62 4.89
CA LEU A 107 2.82 -16.01 5.55
C LEU A 107 3.15 -14.64 4.94
N SER A 108 3.19 -14.53 3.61
CA SER A 108 3.50 -13.27 2.93
C SER A 108 2.46 -12.19 3.20
N CYS A 109 1.15 -12.52 3.13
CA CYS A 109 0.08 -11.57 3.39
C CYS A 109 0.02 -11.15 4.87
N ALA A 110 0.22 -12.09 5.80
CA ALA A 110 0.32 -11.78 7.22
C ALA A 110 1.52 -10.86 7.52
N ALA A 111 2.69 -11.12 6.93
CA ALA A 111 3.85 -10.27 7.09
C ALA A 111 3.65 -8.88 6.45
N ALA A 112 3.02 -8.80 5.28
CA ALA A 112 2.74 -7.55 4.59
C ALA A 112 1.83 -6.61 5.40
N ALA A 113 0.96 -7.16 6.25
CA ALA A 113 0.07 -6.40 7.11
C ALA A 113 0.79 -5.44 8.09
N ALA A 114 2.06 -5.71 8.45
CA ALA A 114 2.85 -4.81 9.29
C ALA A 114 3.52 -3.67 8.51
N ILE A 115 3.59 -3.72 7.17
CA ILE A 115 4.37 -2.76 6.37
C ILE A 115 3.78 -1.36 6.49
N MET A 116 2.49 -1.18 6.17
CA MET A 116 1.86 0.15 6.17
C MET A 116 1.86 0.81 7.56
N PRO A 117 1.45 0.16 8.65
CA PRO A 117 1.55 0.76 9.98
C PRO A 117 2.98 1.15 10.36
N SER A 118 3.96 0.26 10.12
CA SER A 118 5.36 0.53 10.45
C SER A 118 5.94 1.69 9.62
N LEU A 119 5.69 1.72 8.32
CA LEU A 119 6.15 2.77 7.41
C LEU A 119 5.52 4.13 7.73
N THR A 120 4.22 4.15 8.03
CA THR A 120 3.48 5.34 8.44
C THR A 120 4.03 5.88 9.76
N GLY A 121 4.25 5.03 10.75
CA GLY A 121 4.86 5.41 12.02
C GLY A 121 6.28 5.95 11.86
N ILE A 122 7.14 5.30 11.08
CA ILE A 122 8.50 5.79 10.77
C ILE A 122 8.42 7.15 10.07
N THR A 123 7.53 7.30 9.10
CA THR A 123 7.36 8.56 8.37
C THR A 123 6.93 9.69 9.30
N LEU A 124 5.93 9.46 10.14
CA LEU A 124 5.44 10.43 11.12
C LEU A 124 6.53 10.80 12.13
N GLY A 125 7.27 9.81 12.67
CA GLY A 125 8.37 10.04 13.60
C GLY A 125 9.53 10.83 13.01
N MET A 126 9.73 10.80 11.68
CA MET A 126 10.77 11.58 11.01
C MET A 126 10.34 13.00 10.65
N THR A 127 9.05 13.24 10.45
CA THR A 127 8.52 14.52 9.93
C THR A 127 7.80 15.35 10.99
N GLY A 128 7.19 14.69 11.98
CA GLY A 128 6.16 15.32 12.82
C GLY A 128 4.86 15.56 12.04
N GLN A 129 3.81 15.99 12.73
CA GLN A 129 2.47 16.21 12.14
C GLN A 129 2.45 17.27 11.04
N LYS A 130 3.23 18.35 11.20
CA LYS A 130 3.22 19.50 10.29
C LYS A 130 3.65 19.13 8.86
N ASP A 131 4.73 18.39 8.72
CA ASP A 131 5.33 18.04 7.43
C ASP A 131 4.87 16.66 6.92
N PHE A 132 4.07 15.96 7.73
CA PHE A 132 3.59 14.61 7.44
C PHE A 132 2.81 14.52 6.12
N PRO A 133 1.84 15.42 5.80
CA PRO A 133 1.10 15.36 4.54
C PRO A 133 1.99 15.44 3.30
N ALA A 134 2.96 16.36 3.31
CA ALA A 134 3.91 16.50 2.19
C ALA A 134 4.77 15.25 2.02
N ARG A 135 5.16 14.61 3.12
CA ARG A 135 5.95 13.39 3.07
C ARG A 135 5.13 12.19 2.61
N LEU A 136 3.89 12.06 3.07
CA LEU A 136 2.97 11.03 2.60
C LEU A 136 2.83 11.07 1.08
N GLY A 137 2.52 12.22 0.49
CA GLY A 137 2.40 12.34 -0.96
C GLY A 137 3.67 11.94 -1.71
N ARG A 138 4.85 12.27 -1.17
CA ARG A 138 6.12 11.82 -1.76
C ARG A 138 6.31 10.31 -1.62
N ASN A 139 5.97 9.73 -0.47
CA ASN A 139 6.07 8.28 -0.24
C ASN A 139 5.15 7.53 -1.21
N GLU A 140 3.90 7.98 -1.36
CA GLU A 140 2.95 7.39 -2.31
C GLU A 140 3.41 7.54 -3.76
N ALA A 141 3.93 8.72 -4.15
CA ALA A 141 4.48 8.91 -5.49
C ALA A 141 5.64 7.93 -5.79
N TRP A 142 6.55 7.72 -4.83
CA TRP A 142 7.63 6.74 -4.99
C TRP A 142 7.12 5.30 -4.99
N SER A 143 6.09 4.99 -4.20
CA SER A 143 5.43 3.68 -4.21
C SER A 143 4.79 3.38 -5.57
N HIS A 144 4.04 4.33 -6.13
CA HIS A 144 3.45 4.18 -7.46
C HIS A 144 4.50 4.10 -8.58
N ALA A 145 5.60 4.85 -8.45
CA ALA A 145 6.74 4.71 -9.38
C ALA A 145 7.39 3.32 -9.28
N GLY A 146 7.49 2.76 -8.07
CA GLY A 146 7.93 1.39 -7.83
C GLY A 146 7.02 0.36 -8.51
N ASN A 147 5.70 0.46 -8.29
CA ASN A 147 4.71 -0.40 -8.94
C ASN A 147 4.80 -0.35 -10.47
N ALA A 148 4.93 0.85 -11.05
CA ALA A 148 5.08 1.00 -12.49
C ALA A 148 6.39 0.37 -13.00
N ALA A 149 7.50 0.60 -12.29
CA ALA A 149 8.81 0.06 -12.65
C ALA A 149 8.83 -1.48 -12.58
N THR A 150 8.30 -2.06 -11.51
CA THR A 150 8.27 -3.53 -11.34
C THR A 150 7.30 -4.21 -12.30
N ALA A 151 6.17 -3.58 -12.63
CA ALA A 151 5.28 -4.09 -13.68
C ALA A 151 5.97 -4.12 -15.04
N LEU A 152 6.71 -3.07 -15.40
CA LEU A 152 7.48 -3.02 -16.66
C LEU A 152 8.65 -4.03 -16.64
N LEU A 153 9.43 -4.05 -15.57
CA LEU A 153 10.55 -4.99 -15.44
C LEU A 153 10.07 -6.43 -15.42
N GLY A 154 8.99 -6.72 -14.66
CA GLY A 154 8.38 -8.04 -14.60
C GLY A 154 7.88 -8.51 -15.97
N GLY A 155 7.29 -7.60 -16.76
CA GLY A 155 6.89 -7.88 -18.14
C GLY A 155 8.08 -8.19 -19.06
N ILE A 156 9.11 -7.35 -19.08
CA ILE A 156 10.31 -7.52 -19.92
C ILE A 156 11.10 -8.77 -19.52
N ILE A 157 11.33 -8.95 -18.21
CA ILE A 157 12.10 -10.09 -17.70
C ILE A 157 11.30 -11.38 -17.83
N GLY A 158 9.97 -11.32 -17.61
CA GLY A 158 9.07 -12.45 -17.82
C GLY A 158 9.07 -12.94 -19.27
N LEU A 159 9.17 -12.04 -20.26
CA LEU A 159 9.29 -12.42 -21.68
C LEU A 159 10.65 -13.06 -22.00
N SER A 160 11.75 -12.62 -21.36
CA SER A 160 13.10 -13.06 -21.68
C SER A 160 13.55 -14.29 -20.89
N PHE A 161 13.16 -14.38 -19.61
CA PHE A 161 13.61 -15.39 -18.66
C PHE A 161 12.47 -16.20 -18.03
N GLY A 162 11.22 -15.97 -18.48
CA GLY A 162 10.05 -16.58 -17.89
C GLY A 162 9.75 -16.06 -16.47
N ILE A 163 8.78 -16.70 -15.82
CA ILE A 163 8.35 -16.32 -14.46
C ILE A 163 9.45 -16.42 -13.40
N PRO A 164 10.43 -17.38 -13.46
CA PRO A 164 11.57 -17.35 -12.55
C PRO A 164 12.31 -16.02 -12.46
N GLY A 165 12.39 -15.27 -13.57
CA GLY A 165 12.99 -13.93 -13.58
C GLY A 165 12.24 -12.92 -12.72
N VAL A 166 10.91 -13.04 -12.59
CA VAL A 166 10.08 -12.17 -11.75
C VAL A 166 10.40 -12.38 -10.26
N PHE A 167 10.64 -13.64 -9.85
CA PHE A 167 11.08 -13.93 -8.48
C PHE A 167 12.43 -13.28 -8.14
N VAL A 168 13.36 -13.23 -9.10
CA VAL A 168 14.63 -12.54 -8.94
C VAL A 168 14.44 -11.03 -8.77
N VAL A 169 13.56 -10.41 -9.57
CA VAL A 169 13.23 -8.98 -9.44
C VAL A 169 12.70 -8.70 -8.04
N MET A 170 11.73 -9.48 -7.58
CA MET A 170 11.15 -9.33 -6.24
C MET A 170 12.20 -9.50 -5.13
N ALA A 171 13.10 -10.48 -5.23
CA ALA A 171 14.18 -10.67 -4.27
C ALA A 171 15.16 -9.49 -4.27
N LEU A 172 15.49 -8.93 -5.43
CA LEU A 172 16.33 -7.74 -5.55
C LEU A 172 15.66 -6.50 -4.96
N MET A 173 14.35 -6.32 -5.18
CA MET A 173 13.57 -5.25 -4.55
C MET A 173 13.52 -5.41 -3.04
N GLY A 174 13.37 -6.63 -2.53
CA GLY A 174 13.45 -6.95 -1.10
C GLY A 174 14.82 -6.61 -0.50
N ALA A 175 15.90 -6.98 -1.17
CA ALA A 175 17.26 -6.65 -0.76
C ALA A 175 17.51 -5.13 -0.76
N MET A 176 17.03 -4.43 -1.79
CA MET A 176 17.09 -2.96 -1.86
C MET A 176 16.28 -2.31 -0.75
N ALA A 177 15.08 -2.83 -0.43
CA ALA A 177 14.26 -2.33 0.66
C ALA A 177 14.98 -2.49 2.02
N LEU A 178 15.57 -3.66 2.30
CA LEU A 178 16.36 -3.91 3.51
C LEU A 178 17.58 -2.99 3.60
N PHE A 179 18.30 -2.80 2.49
CA PHE A 179 19.42 -1.87 2.42
C PHE A 179 19.00 -0.43 2.70
N CYS A 180 17.93 0.05 2.07
CA CYS A 180 17.41 1.39 2.28
C CYS A 180 16.97 1.59 3.74
N LEU A 181 16.28 0.60 4.32
CA LEU A 181 15.85 0.63 5.70
C LEU A 181 17.03 0.67 6.69
N TRP A 182 18.11 -0.08 6.41
CA TRP A 182 19.33 -0.06 7.20
C TRP A 182 20.01 1.31 7.16
N ARG A 183 19.97 2.01 6.01
CA ARG A 183 20.56 3.34 5.80
C ARG A 183 19.77 4.48 6.46
N ILE A 184 18.52 4.26 6.84
CA ILE A 184 17.76 5.24 7.62
C ILE A 184 18.34 5.31 9.03
N ASN A 185 18.83 6.49 9.44
CA ASN A 185 19.39 6.67 10.77
C ASN A 185 18.28 6.63 11.84
N PRO A 186 18.32 5.70 12.82
CA PRO A 186 17.33 5.61 13.89
C PRO A 186 17.21 6.88 14.74
N ALA A 187 18.29 7.65 14.88
CA ALA A 187 18.28 8.91 15.61
C ALA A 187 17.39 10.01 14.96
N ASN A 188 17.06 9.83 13.67
CA ASN A 188 16.16 10.75 12.96
C ASN A 188 14.66 10.40 13.16
N ILE A 189 14.34 9.35 13.92
CA ILE A 189 12.98 8.89 14.17
C ILE A 189 12.62 9.16 15.62
N ASP A 190 11.68 10.05 15.84
CA ASP A 190 11.06 10.23 17.13
C ASP A 190 9.99 9.14 17.33
N TYR A 191 10.29 8.18 18.20
CA TYR A 191 9.42 7.03 18.42
C TYR A 191 8.16 7.36 19.23
N ALA A 192 8.15 8.47 19.99
CA ALA A 192 6.95 8.93 20.66
C ALA A 192 5.98 9.58 19.66
N VAL A 193 6.48 10.46 18.80
CA VAL A 193 5.71 11.04 17.68
C VAL A 193 5.24 9.95 16.69
N ALA A 194 6.08 8.94 16.43
CA ALA A 194 5.73 7.80 15.57
C ALA A 194 4.53 6.96 16.07
N ARG A 195 4.16 7.10 17.35
CA ARG A 195 2.95 6.53 17.97
C ARG A 195 1.78 7.50 17.97
N GLY A 196 2.02 8.78 17.66
CA GLY A 196 1.05 9.86 17.70
C GLY A 196 1.01 10.64 19.00
N LEU A 197 2.04 10.56 19.84
CA LEU A 197 2.16 11.43 21.01
C LEU A 197 2.58 12.84 20.55
N VAL A 198 2.10 13.85 21.26
CA VAL A 198 2.45 15.25 20.99
C VAL A 198 3.64 15.64 21.86
N ALA A 199 4.68 16.24 21.24
CA ALA A 199 5.80 16.79 21.95
C ALA A 199 5.40 18.15 22.55
N GLU A 200 5.52 18.30 23.87
CA GLU A 200 5.36 19.55 24.60
C GLU A 200 6.68 19.96 25.26
N GLU A 201 6.80 21.23 25.67
CA GLU A 201 8.02 21.76 26.34
C GLU A 201 8.40 20.99 27.62
N SER A 202 7.42 20.35 28.28
CA SER A 202 7.61 19.58 29.53
C SER A 202 7.78 18.07 29.32
N GLY A 203 7.80 17.59 28.07
CA GLY A 203 7.86 16.16 27.72
C GLY A 203 6.74 15.75 26.77
N TYR A 204 6.55 14.43 26.61
CA TYR A 204 5.47 13.91 25.78
C TYR A 204 4.20 13.78 26.62
N THR A 205 3.13 14.49 26.23
CA THR A 205 1.83 14.36 26.88
C THR A 205 0.97 13.38 26.09
N GLN A 206 0.48 12.39 26.80
CA GLN A 206 -0.61 11.56 26.34
C GLN A 206 -1.91 12.27 26.75
N SER A 207 -2.41 13.16 25.88
CA SER A 207 -3.60 13.96 26.21
C SER A 207 -4.89 13.14 26.34
N LYS A 208 -4.84 11.90 25.87
CA LYS A 208 -5.92 10.91 25.99
C LYS A 208 -5.31 9.54 26.30
N SER A 209 -5.29 9.16 27.56
CA SER A 209 -5.06 7.78 27.99
C SER A 209 -6.28 6.93 27.60
N GLU A 210 -6.53 6.76 26.32
CA GLU A 210 -7.66 5.97 25.88
C GLU A 210 -7.22 4.53 25.69
N SER A 211 -7.91 3.64 26.40
CA SER A 211 -7.81 2.20 26.20
C SER A 211 -7.97 1.91 24.68
N PHE A 212 -7.19 0.98 24.13
CA PHE A 212 -7.33 0.54 22.72
C PHE A 212 -8.79 0.19 22.32
N ARG A 213 -9.66 -0.09 23.32
CA ARG A 213 -11.10 -0.28 23.15
C ARG A 213 -11.82 0.93 22.56
N TYR A 214 -11.32 2.16 22.81
CA TYR A 214 -11.88 3.36 22.23
C TYR A 214 -11.83 3.34 20.71
N LEU A 215 -10.78 2.80 20.11
CA LEU A 215 -10.64 2.74 18.64
C LEU A 215 -11.83 2.03 17.99
N PHE A 216 -12.37 0.97 18.62
CA PHE A 216 -13.50 0.21 18.09
C PHE A 216 -14.85 0.91 18.26
N THR A 217 -14.91 1.97 19.03
CA THR A 217 -16.13 2.77 19.29
C THR A 217 -16.03 4.19 18.74
N ASP A 218 -14.86 4.62 18.28
CA ASP A 218 -14.66 5.94 17.69
C ASP A 218 -15.43 6.07 16.38
N LYS A 219 -16.47 6.91 16.42
CA LYS A 219 -17.36 7.11 15.27
C LYS A 219 -16.62 7.64 14.04
N SER A 220 -15.61 8.48 14.24
CA SER A 220 -14.87 9.09 13.13
C SER A 220 -14.03 8.04 12.41
N LEU A 221 -13.35 7.16 13.14
CA LEU A 221 -12.59 6.05 12.57
C LEU A 221 -13.49 5.05 11.86
N LEU A 222 -14.64 4.71 12.48
CA LEU A 222 -15.61 3.80 11.87
C LEU A 222 -16.19 4.40 10.57
N VAL A 223 -16.51 5.70 10.55
CA VAL A 223 -16.97 6.38 9.33
C VAL A 223 -15.91 6.33 8.24
N VAL A 224 -14.64 6.61 8.56
CA VAL A 224 -13.54 6.51 7.59
C VAL A 224 -13.41 5.07 7.07
N GLY A 225 -13.39 4.07 7.96
CA GLY A 225 -13.31 2.66 7.59
C GLY A 225 -14.46 2.22 6.70
N MET A 226 -15.70 2.53 7.08
CA MET A 226 -16.89 2.19 6.28
C MET A 226 -16.93 2.91 4.94
N THR A 227 -16.48 4.16 4.89
CA THR A 227 -16.36 4.91 3.63
C THR A 227 -15.38 4.20 2.67
N LEU A 228 -14.23 3.76 3.18
CA LEU A 228 -13.26 3.02 2.40
C LEU A 228 -13.76 1.63 2.00
N PHE A 229 -14.46 0.93 2.89
CA PHE A 229 -15.10 -0.35 2.58
C PHE A 229 -16.04 -0.23 1.38
N PHE A 230 -16.99 0.71 1.40
CA PHE A 230 -17.92 0.92 0.28
C PHE A 230 -17.21 1.39 -0.99
N PHE A 231 -16.18 2.23 -0.86
CA PHE A 231 -15.36 2.64 -1.99
C PHE A 231 -14.69 1.43 -2.65
N HIS A 232 -14.03 0.58 -1.88
CA HIS A 232 -13.32 -0.60 -2.41
C HIS A 232 -14.29 -1.67 -2.91
N LEU A 233 -15.42 -1.88 -2.24
CA LEU A 233 -16.47 -2.77 -2.70
C LEU A 233 -16.98 -2.36 -4.10
N GLY A 234 -17.22 -1.05 -4.33
CA GLY A 234 -17.62 -0.55 -5.64
C GLY A 234 -16.49 -0.55 -6.68
N ASN A 235 -15.23 -0.47 -6.24
CA ASN A 235 -14.07 -0.36 -7.12
C ASN A 235 -13.51 -1.73 -7.56
N ALA A 236 -13.62 -2.77 -6.74
CA ALA A 236 -12.90 -4.04 -6.89
C ALA A 236 -13.14 -4.73 -8.26
N ALA A 237 -14.37 -4.71 -8.74
CA ALA A 237 -14.74 -5.38 -9.99
C ALA A 237 -14.48 -4.53 -11.25
N LEU A 238 -14.30 -3.21 -11.13
CA LEU A 238 -14.27 -2.30 -12.29
C LEU A 238 -13.10 -2.57 -13.24
N LEU A 239 -11.90 -2.77 -12.72
CA LEU A 239 -10.72 -3.00 -13.57
C LEU A 239 -10.78 -4.36 -14.31
N PRO A 240 -11.08 -5.50 -13.65
CA PRO A 240 -11.27 -6.77 -14.34
C PRO A 240 -12.40 -6.72 -15.37
N LEU A 241 -13.54 -6.15 -15.03
CA LEU A 241 -14.69 -6.06 -15.93
C LEU A 241 -14.39 -5.17 -17.14
N LEU A 242 -13.67 -4.06 -16.96
CA LEU A 242 -13.25 -3.19 -18.06
C LEU A 242 -12.38 -3.96 -19.05
N GLY A 243 -11.36 -4.69 -18.55
CA GLY A 243 -10.48 -5.51 -19.39
C GLY A 243 -11.24 -6.61 -20.15
N GLN A 244 -12.08 -7.36 -19.45
CA GLN A 244 -12.91 -8.43 -20.06
C GLN A 244 -13.85 -7.88 -21.12
N SER A 245 -14.53 -6.75 -20.83
CA SER A 245 -15.46 -6.15 -21.79
C SER A 245 -14.76 -5.60 -23.03
N ALA A 246 -13.55 -5.06 -22.87
CA ALA A 246 -12.77 -4.53 -23.97
C ALA A 246 -12.32 -5.63 -24.93
N VAL A 247 -11.81 -6.74 -24.40
CA VAL A 247 -11.41 -7.91 -25.19
C VAL A 247 -12.62 -8.53 -25.89
N ALA A 248 -13.74 -8.68 -25.18
CA ALA A 248 -14.94 -9.33 -25.74
C ALA A 248 -15.64 -8.52 -26.83
N ARG A 249 -15.56 -7.16 -26.78
CA ARG A 249 -16.34 -6.28 -27.66
C ARG A 249 -15.54 -5.63 -28.77
N PHE A 250 -14.24 -5.42 -28.60
CA PHE A 250 -13.45 -4.54 -29.47
C PHE A 250 -12.26 -5.22 -30.13
N ASP A 251 -12.07 -6.52 -29.95
CA ASP A 251 -10.96 -7.30 -30.52
C ASP A 251 -9.56 -6.65 -30.24
N VAL A 252 -9.42 -6.08 -29.02
CA VAL A 252 -8.16 -5.49 -28.59
C VAL A 252 -7.22 -6.56 -28.05
N ASN A 253 -5.91 -6.34 -28.21
CA ASN A 253 -4.92 -7.21 -27.58
C ASN A 253 -4.99 -7.07 -26.05
N ALA A 254 -5.36 -8.16 -25.36
CA ALA A 254 -5.59 -8.17 -23.91
C ALA A 254 -4.37 -7.69 -23.10
N ALA A 255 -3.16 -8.13 -23.50
CA ALA A 255 -1.94 -7.81 -22.79
C ALA A 255 -1.60 -6.31 -22.92
N SER A 256 -1.66 -5.75 -24.14
CA SER A 256 -1.39 -4.32 -24.39
C SER A 256 -2.44 -3.43 -23.74
N TYR A 257 -3.72 -3.83 -23.77
CA TYR A 257 -4.78 -3.09 -23.12
C TYR A 257 -4.59 -3.05 -21.60
N THR A 258 -4.32 -4.20 -20.98
CA THR A 258 -4.08 -4.30 -19.54
C THR A 258 -2.83 -3.52 -19.11
N ALA A 259 -1.74 -3.62 -19.87
CA ALA A 259 -0.53 -2.84 -19.61
C ALA A 259 -0.81 -1.32 -19.67
N GLY A 260 -1.57 -0.87 -20.67
CA GLY A 260 -2.00 0.52 -20.81
C GLY A 260 -2.82 1.00 -19.60
N THR A 261 -3.75 0.17 -19.09
CA THR A 261 -4.54 0.50 -17.89
C THR A 261 -3.66 0.75 -16.68
N VAL A 262 -2.73 -0.17 -16.42
CA VAL A 262 -1.83 -0.09 -15.25
C VAL A 262 -0.93 1.14 -15.35
N VAL A 263 -0.26 1.35 -16.47
CA VAL A 263 0.68 2.48 -16.63
C VAL A 263 -0.05 3.81 -16.48
N LEU A 264 -1.20 3.98 -17.14
CA LEU A 264 -1.98 5.22 -17.06
C LEU A 264 -2.45 5.51 -15.64
N ALA A 265 -2.95 4.50 -14.94
CA ALA A 265 -3.37 4.63 -13.56
C ALA A 265 -2.19 5.02 -12.65
N GLN A 266 -1.04 4.33 -12.74
CA GLN A 266 0.12 4.61 -11.90
C GLN A 266 0.69 6.02 -12.13
N VAL A 267 0.78 6.48 -13.37
CA VAL A 267 1.22 7.86 -13.68
C VAL A 267 0.27 8.87 -13.05
N THR A 268 -1.04 8.64 -13.17
CA THR A 268 -2.04 9.53 -12.57
C THR A 268 -1.97 9.51 -11.04
N MET A 269 -1.78 8.34 -10.43
CA MET A 269 -1.61 8.20 -8.98
C MET A 269 -0.40 8.98 -8.46
N ILE A 270 0.73 8.98 -9.18
CA ILE A 270 1.91 9.79 -8.82
C ILE A 270 1.54 11.28 -8.76
N LEU A 271 0.92 11.79 -9.82
CA LEU A 271 0.57 13.21 -9.92
C LEU A 271 -0.45 13.61 -8.85
N THR A 272 -1.48 12.79 -8.66
CA THR A 272 -2.56 13.08 -7.71
C THR A 272 -2.13 12.91 -6.25
N ALA A 273 -1.21 12.00 -5.93
CA ALA A 273 -0.64 11.88 -4.60
C ALA A 273 0.18 13.14 -4.22
N LEU A 274 1.01 13.64 -5.13
CA LEU A 274 1.77 14.87 -4.91
C LEU A 274 0.87 16.11 -4.78
N TRP A 275 -0.12 16.23 -5.66
CA TRP A 275 -1.09 17.33 -5.59
C TRP A 275 -1.99 17.22 -4.34
N GLY A 276 -2.46 16.02 -4.02
CA GLY A 276 -3.27 15.74 -2.83
C GLY A 276 -2.54 16.10 -1.53
N ALA A 277 -1.25 15.81 -1.44
CA ALA A 277 -0.43 16.21 -0.31
C ALA A 277 -0.41 17.75 -0.11
N HIS A 278 -0.32 18.51 -1.21
CA HIS A 278 -0.38 19.97 -1.17
C HIS A 278 -1.75 20.49 -0.72
N VAL A 279 -2.84 19.87 -1.20
CA VAL A 279 -4.20 20.20 -0.76
C VAL A 279 -4.37 19.84 0.72
N ALA A 280 -3.88 18.67 1.16
CA ALA A 280 -3.96 18.23 2.55
C ALA A 280 -3.27 19.19 3.52
N GLN A 281 -2.12 19.75 3.15
CA GLN A 281 -1.41 20.74 3.96
C GLN A 281 -2.20 22.06 4.14
N ARG A 282 -2.97 22.46 3.12
CA ARG A 282 -3.69 23.73 3.12
C ARG A 282 -5.13 23.63 3.64
N LYS A 283 -5.83 22.56 3.26
CA LYS A 283 -7.28 22.40 3.46
C LYS A 283 -7.63 21.15 4.29
N GLY A 284 -6.64 20.38 4.73
CA GLY A 284 -6.85 19.10 5.40
C GLY A 284 -7.23 17.97 4.44
N TYR A 285 -7.53 16.79 4.99
CA TYR A 285 -7.75 15.56 4.21
C TYR A 285 -9.17 15.39 3.69
N GLY A 286 -10.17 16.11 4.24
CA GLY A 286 -11.57 16.00 3.84
C GLY A 286 -11.82 16.16 2.34
N PRO A 287 -11.31 17.24 1.69
CA PRO A 287 -11.46 17.43 0.26
C PRO A 287 -10.94 16.27 -0.59
N LEU A 288 -9.87 15.58 -0.16
CA LEU A 288 -9.31 14.44 -0.85
C LEU A 288 -10.29 13.27 -0.87
N PHE A 289 -10.93 12.99 0.28
CA PHE A 289 -11.97 11.96 0.35
C PHE A 289 -13.15 12.27 -0.56
N TYR A 290 -13.69 13.50 -0.52
CA TYR A 290 -14.81 13.87 -1.38
C TYR A 290 -14.49 13.72 -2.87
N MET A 291 -13.30 14.12 -3.29
CA MET A 291 -12.88 14.01 -4.69
C MET A 291 -12.68 12.54 -5.10
N ALA A 292 -12.07 11.72 -4.24
CA ALA A 292 -11.92 10.30 -4.50
C ALA A 292 -13.27 9.58 -4.59
N LEU A 293 -14.19 9.87 -3.66
CA LEU A 293 -15.55 9.32 -3.66
C LEU A 293 -16.36 9.73 -4.90
N LEU A 294 -16.19 10.95 -5.40
CA LEU A 294 -16.83 11.42 -6.62
C LEU A 294 -16.23 10.77 -7.87
N ALA A 295 -14.93 10.51 -7.88
CA ALA A 295 -14.24 9.89 -9.02
C ALA A 295 -14.79 8.50 -9.33
N LEU A 296 -15.18 7.71 -8.32
CA LEU A 296 -15.66 6.34 -8.50
C LEU A 296 -16.97 6.24 -9.30
N PRO A 297 -18.08 6.92 -8.95
CA PRO A 297 -19.30 6.87 -9.74
C PRO A 297 -19.13 7.46 -11.14
N LEU A 298 -18.34 8.55 -11.29
CA LEU A 298 -18.03 9.10 -12.61
C LEU A 298 -17.31 8.10 -13.48
N ARG A 299 -16.32 7.40 -12.91
CA ARG A 299 -15.60 6.31 -13.58
C ARG A 299 -16.53 5.19 -14.01
N GLY A 300 -17.44 4.77 -13.13
CA GLY A 300 -18.44 3.74 -13.44
C GLY A 300 -19.39 4.15 -14.55
N CYS A 301 -19.89 5.40 -14.52
CA CYS A 301 -20.75 5.95 -15.59
C CYS A 301 -20.02 5.97 -16.94
N ILE A 302 -18.78 6.45 -16.99
CA ILE A 302 -18.00 6.49 -18.24
C ILE A 302 -17.75 5.07 -18.75
N ALA A 303 -17.36 4.13 -17.88
CA ALA A 303 -17.12 2.75 -18.26
C ALA A 303 -18.38 2.06 -18.82
N GLY A 304 -19.57 2.38 -18.26
CA GLY A 304 -20.84 1.79 -18.69
C GLY A 304 -21.47 2.44 -19.91
N LEU A 305 -21.33 3.75 -20.07
CA LEU A 305 -22.03 4.52 -21.10
C LEU A 305 -21.19 4.74 -22.37
N TRP A 306 -19.86 4.83 -22.23
CA TRP A 306 -18.98 5.08 -23.37
C TRP A 306 -18.43 3.77 -23.96
N ASN A 307 -19.15 3.23 -24.92
CA ASN A 307 -18.88 1.93 -25.50
C ASN A 307 -17.81 1.98 -26.62
N THR A 308 -16.57 2.34 -26.26
CA THR A 308 -15.40 2.31 -27.17
C THR A 308 -14.16 1.85 -26.39
N PRO A 309 -13.12 1.30 -27.07
CA PRO A 309 -11.89 0.90 -26.37
C PRO A 309 -11.13 2.09 -25.75
N TRP A 310 -11.40 3.31 -26.20
CA TRP A 310 -10.78 4.55 -25.70
C TRP A 310 -11.33 5.02 -24.36
N ASN A 311 -12.42 4.42 -23.86
CA ASN A 311 -12.96 4.72 -22.54
C ASN A 311 -11.95 4.44 -21.42
N ILE A 312 -10.94 3.59 -21.69
CA ILE A 312 -9.82 3.30 -20.79
C ILE A 312 -9.14 4.58 -20.28
N ILE A 313 -8.99 5.60 -21.13
CA ILE A 313 -8.26 6.81 -20.77
C ILE A 313 -8.95 7.54 -19.61
N PRO A 314 -10.18 8.06 -19.73
CA PRO A 314 -10.82 8.76 -18.62
C PRO A 314 -11.13 7.83 -17.43
N VAL A 315 -11.42 6.55 -17.67
CA VAL A 315 -11.68 5.59 -16.61
C VAL A 315 -10.44 5.38 -15.74
N GLN A 316 -9.25 5.25 -16.33
CA GLN A 316 -8.01 5.05 -15.57
C GLN A 316 -7.44 6.34 -14.99
N LEU A 317 -7.70 7.50 -15.62
CA LEU A 317 -7.40 8.80 -15.00
C LEU A 317 -8.20 8.97 -13.71
N LEU A 318 -9.50 8.66 -13.71
CA LEU A 318 -10.35 8.75 -12.52
C LEU A 318 -9.96 7.70 -11.46
N ASP A 319 -9.55 6.49 -11.86
CA ASP A 319 -8.99 5.49 -10.95
C ASP A 319 -7.76 6.02 -10.22
N GLY A 320 -6.82 6.58 -11.01
CA GLY A 320 -5.61 7.17 -10.47
C GLY A 320 -5.89 8.36 -9.54
N VAL A 321 -6.91 9.18 -9.84
CA VAL A 321 -7.38 10.25 -8.93
C VAL A 321 -7.87 9.63 -7.62
N GLY A 322 -8.76 8.65 -7.68
CA GLY A 322 -9.31 8.01 -6.48
C GLY A 322 -8.24 7.39 -5.60
N ALA A 323 -7.44 6.50 -6.18
CA ALA A 323 -6.42 5.74 -5.44
C ALA A 323 -5.27 6.64 -4.95
N GLY A 324 -4.75 7.56 -5.79
CA GLY A 324 -3.67 8.45 -5.40
C GLY A 324 -4.06 9.43 -4.29
N LEU A 325 -5.30 9.93 -4.28
CA LEU A 325 -5.80 10.77 -3.19
C LEU A 325 -6.03 9.98 -1.91
N LEU A 326 -6.62 8.78 -1.97
CA LEU A 326 -6.88 7.95 -0.80
C LEU A 326 -5.58 7.42 -0.17
N GLY A 327 -4.53 7.15 -0.95
CA GLY A 327 -3.22 6.77 -0.45
C GLY A 327 -2.62 7.82 0.49
N VAL A 328 -2.85 9.11 0.22
CA VAL A 328 -2.43 10.21 1.10
C VAL A 328 -3.46 10.47 2.20
N ALA A 329 -4.76 10.45 1.85
CA ALA A 329 -5.82 10.87 2.76
C ALA A 329 -6.04 9.88 3.90
N THR A 330 -6.00 8.57 3.65
CA THR A 330 -6.30 7.54 4.66
C THR A 330 -5.31 7.58 5.82
N PRO A 331 -3.99 7.38 5.63
CA PRO A 331 -3.06 7.42 6.75
C PRO A 331 -2.97 8.81 7.39
N GLY A 332 -3.13 9.87 6.61
CA GLY A 332 -3.11 11.23 7.10
C GLY A 332 -4.31 11.59 7.97
N MET A 333 -5.52 11.17 7.57
CA MET A 333 -6.73 11.38 8.35
C MET A 333 -6.67 10.59 9.68
N VAL A 334 -6.27 9.32 9.63
CA VAL A 334 -6.12 8.50 10.83
C VAL A 334 -5.10 9.11 11.80
N ALA A 335 -3.94 9.55 11.29
CA ALA A 335 -2.92 10.20 12.10
C ALA A 335 -3.42 11.49 12.77
N ARG A 336 -4.29 12.25 12.08
CA ARG A 336 -4.89 13.48 12.63
C ARG A 336 -6.00 13.17 13.65
N LEU A 337 -6.85 12.19 13.39
CA LEU A 337 -7.94 11.81 14.31
C LEU A 337 -7.42 11.27 15.63
N LEU A 338 -6.31 10.52 15.57
CA LEU A 338 -5.69 9.88 16.74
C LEU A 338 -4.48 10.62 17.30
N GLU A 339 -4.27 11.87 16.88
CA GLU A 339 -3.21 12.73 17.43
C GLU A 339 -3.36 12.86 18.95
N GLY A 340 -2.27 12.62 19.69
CA GLY A 340 -2.24 12.61 21.14
C GLY A 340 -2.70 11.30 21.80
N GLY A 341 -3.30 10.35 21.06
CA GLY A 341 -3.83 9.10 21.63
C GLY A 341 -2.79 7.97 21.75
N GLY A 342 -1.67 8.04 21.06
CA GLY A 342 -0.60 7.03 21.13
C GLY A 342 -0.88 5.73 20.39
N HIS A 343 -1.96 5.64 19.58
CA HIS A 343 -2.45 4.43 18.91
C HIS A 343 -2.70 4.62 17.40
N ILE A 344 -1.93 5.49 16.72
CA ILE A 344 -2.13 5.82 15.29
C ILE A 344 -1.98 4.59 14.41
N ASN A 345 -0.96 3.76 14.66
CA ASN A 345 -0.67 2.61 13.79
C ASN A 345 -1.71 1.50 13.96
N MET A 346 -2.22 1.29 15.17
CA MET A 346 -3.34 0.38 15.42
C MET A 346 -4.63 0.89 14.78
N GLY A 347 -4.93 2.19 14.91
CA GLY A 347 -6.09 2.80 14.27
C GLY A 347 -6.04 2.71 12.75
N LEU A 348 -4.86 2.93 12.14
CA LEU A 348 -4.66 2.71 10.71
C LEU A 348 -4.89 1.24 10.36
N GLY A 349 -4.33 0.30 11.14
CA GLY A 349 -4.57 -1.12 10.95
C GLY A 349 -6.06 -1.48 10.98
N MET A 350 -6.81 -0.92 11.94
CA MET A 350 -8.26 -1.14 12.04
C MET A 350 -9.02 -0.62 10.81
N VAL A 351 -8.71 0.61 10.37
CA VAL A 351 -9.33 1.20 9.18
C VAL A 351 -9.03 0.36 7.94
N LEU A 352 -7.79 -0.11 7.77
CA LEU A 352 -7.40 -0.99 6.66
C LEU A 352 -8.05 -2.38 6.75
N THR A 353 -8.29 -2.89 7.98
CA THR A 353 -9.03 -4.15 8.18
C THR A 353 -10.50 -4.00 7.78
N ILE A 354 -11.14 -2.87 8.07
CA ILE A 354 -12.53 -2.61 7.66
C ILE A 354 -12.62 -2.42 6.13
N GLN A 355 -11.61 -1.79 5.54
CA GLN A 355 -11.51 -1.54 4.10
C GLN A 355 -11.41 -2.84 3.28
N GLY A 356 -10.63 -3.83 3.72
CA GLY A 356 -10.31 -5.06 2.99
C GLY A 356 -11.32 -6.17 3.17
#